data_edf38067efda307b7c56f7915a67713d
#
_entry.id   edf38067efda307b7c56f7915a67713d
#
_cell.length_a   1.000
_cell.length_b   1.000
_cell.length_c   1.000
_cell.angle_alpha   90.00
_cell.angle_beta   90.00
_cell.angle_gamma   90.00
#
_symmetry.space_group_name_H-M   'P 1'
#
loop_
_entity.id
_entity.type
_entity.pdbx_description
1 polymer ?
#
loop_
_entity_poly.entity_id
_entity_poly.type
_entity_poly.pdbx_seq_one_letter_code
_entity_poly.pdbx_strand_id
1 'polypeptide(L)'
;RSLFHLGLRQTDGFVGSLVRLMGLELRVPDHTTLSRRGRTIDVRSLPRKGDGPLHLVIDSTGLKVVGGGQWNADKHGDSKKRRQWRKLHLGIDLGGFIVVSALTARSQDGGCVGVELLGRLGAPVASFRADGAYDTRAVYAALDEVRAEQIDIAIPPRRTASSSRPGGGTWRQREAALLRIDDVGRRQWRKESGANQQARAENGMVRFKQILGARLRSRSEEGRQREA
;
A
#
# COMPACT_ATOMS: atom_id res chain seq x y z
N ARG A 1 -8.55 11.12 -15.04
CA ARG A 1 -8.34 12.19 -14.05
C ARG A 1 -7.02 12.02 -13.32
N SER A 2 -6.83 10.94 -12.59
CA SER A 2 -5.64 10.71 -11.75
C SER A 2 -4.36 10.67 -12.58
N LEU A 3 -4.34 9.95 -13.70
CA LEU A 3 -3.20 9.84 -14.61
C LEU A 3 -2.69 11.19 -15.16
N PHE A 4 -3.59 12.12 -15.44
CA PHE A 4 -3.25 13.45 -15.96
C PHE A 4 -3.24 14.54 -14.87
N HIS A 5 -3.39 14.15 -13.62
CA HIS A 5 -3.44 15.06 -12.47
C HIS A 5 -4.44 16.21 -12.59
N LEU A 6 -5.53 16.00 -13.34
CA LEU A 6 -6.54 17.02 -13.61
C LEU A 6 -7.59 17.12 -12.50
N GLY A 7 -8.10 18.33 -12.25
CA GLY A 7 -9.32 18.53 -11.49
C GLY A 7 -10.54 18.01 -12.27
N LEU A 8 -11.68 17.76 -11.60
CA LEU A 8 -12.88 17.20 -12.27
C LEU A 8 -13.38 18.05 -13.43
N ARG A 9 -13.43 19.39 -13.28
CA ARG A 9 -13.83 20.29 -14.36
C ARG A 9 -12.84 20.32 -15.53
N GLN A 10 -11.55 20.24 -15.21
CA GLN A 10 -10.51 20.14 -16.24
C GLN A 10 -10.58 18.80 -16.99
N THR A 11 -10.94 17.72 -16.29
CA THR A 11 -11.14 16.39 -16.90
C THR A 11 -12.31 16.43 -17.88
N ASP A 12 -13.42 17.04 -17.50
CA ASP A 12 -14.60 17.23 -18.35
C ASP A 12 -14.22 17.98 -19.64
N GLY A 13 -13.61 19.15 -19.53
CA GLY A 13 -13.13 19.93 -20.69
C GLY A 13 -12.11 19.19 -21.55
N PHE A 14 -11.15 18.50 -20.94
CA PHE A 14 -10.12 17.73 -21.67
C PHE A 14 -10.73 16.57 -22.47
N VAL A 15 -11.61 15.77 -21.86
CA VAL A 15 -12.29 14.66 -22.54
C VAL A 15 -13.19 15.18 -23.64
N GLY A 16 -13.94 16.29 -23.39
CA GLY A 16 -14.77 16.93 -24.42
C GLY A 16 -13.96 17.41 -25.63
N SER A 17 -12.75 17.92 -25.41
CA SER A 17 -11.84 18.31 -26.48
C SER A 17 -11.35 17.12 -27.28
N LEU A 18 -10.99 16.01 -26.60
CA LEU A 18 -10.56 14.78 -27.27
C LEU A 18 -11.68 14.18 -28.13
N VAL A 19 -12.90 14.08 -27.60
CA VAL A 19 -14.06 13.54 -28.31
C VAL A 19 -14.32 14.34 -29.58
N ARG A 20 -14.24 15.68 -29.51
CA ARG A 20 -14.38 16.56 -30.69
C ARG A 20 -13.26 16.36 -31.71
N LEU A 21 -12.00 16.28 -31.26
CA LEU A 21 -10.85 16.06 -32.15
C LEU A 21 -10.92 14.70 -32.86
N MET A 22 -11.51 13.69 -32.20
CA MET A 22 -11.74 12.37 -32.81
C MET A 22 -12.97 12.29 -33.71
N GLY A 23 -13.70 13.39 -33.89
CA GLY A 23 -14.93 13.43 -34.67
C GLY A 23 -16.06 12.55 -34.13
N LEU A 24 -16.07 12.27 -32.81
CA LEU A 24 -17.05 11.40 -32.17
C LEU A 24 -18.22 12.19 -31.61
N GLU A 25 -19.44 11.74 -31.85
CA GLU A 25 -20.67 12.28 -31.28
C GLU A 25 -21.02 11.63 -29.93
N LEU A 26 -20.09 11.69 -28.97
CA LEU A 26 -20.28 11.13 -27.64
C LEU A 26 -20.56 12.23 -26.62
N ARG A 27 -21.58 12.01 -25.80
CA ARG A 27 -21.87 12.88 -24.66
C ARG A 27 -20.89 12.68 -23.54
N VAL A 28 -20.07 13.68 -23.26
CA VAL A 28 -19.14 13.68 -22.12
C VAL A 28 -19.90 13.96 -20.81
N PRO A 29 -19.74 13.11 -19.78
CA PRO A 29 -20.32 13.36 -18.47
C PRO A 29 -19.72 14.61 -17.83
N ASP A 30 -20.55 15.46 -17.22
CA ASP A 30 -20.11 16.63 -16.49
C ASP A 30 -19.32 16.24 -15.22
N HIS A 31 -18.64 17.23 -14.63
CA HIS A 31 -17.81 17.05 -13.44
C HIS A 31 -18.59 16.58 -12.20
N THR A 32 -19.90 16.86 -12.10
CA THR A 32 -20.75 16.40 -10.99
C THR A 32 -21.09 14.94 -11.14
N THR A 33 -21.36 14.50 -12.36
CA THR A 33 -21.55 13.08 -12.72
C THR A 33 -20.28 12.29 -12.50
N LEU A 34 -19.11 12.81 -12.93
CA LEU A 34 -17.80 12.19 -12.65
C LEU A 34 -17.54 12.07 -11.14
N SER A 35 -17.92 13.10 -10.35
CA SER A 35 -17.80 13.06 -8.89
C SER A 35 -18.67 11.96 -8.27
N ARG A 36 -19.94 11.86 -8.69
CA ARG A 36 -20.87 10.83 -8.20
C ARG A 36 -20.41 9.44 -8.55
N ARG A 37 -20.08 9.18 -9.82
CA ARG A 37 -19.59 7.88 -10.29
C ARG A 37 -18.29 7.49 -9.60
N GLY A 38 -17.37 8.42 -9.40
CA GLY A 38 -16.14 8.17 -8.64
C GLY A 38 -16.36 7.72 -7.20
N ARG A 39 -17.55 7.91 -6.62
CA ARG A 39 -17.91 7.41 -5.29
C ARG A 39 -18.42 5.96 -5.30
N THR A 40 -18.89 5.47 -6.42
CA THR A 40 -19.53 4.14 -6.55
C THR A 40 -18.65 3.11 -7.25
N ILE A 41 -17.56 3.53 -7.88
CA ILE A 41 -16.64 2.59 -8.53
C ILE A 41 -15.95 1.74 -7.47
N ASP A 42 -16.13 0.43 -7.55
CA ASP A 42 -15.37 -0.53 -6.75
C ASP A 42 -14.11 -0.92 -7.53
N VAL A 43 -12.96 -0.44 -7.05
CA VAL A 43 -11.63 -0.75 -7.62
C VAL A 43 -11.00 -2.01 -7.02
N ARG A 44 -11.66 -2.63 -6.02
CA ARG A 44 -11.14 -3.80 -5.31
C ARG A 44 -11.23 -5.09 -6.09
N SER A 45 -12.00 -5.12 -7.16
CA SER A 45 -12.33 -6.32 -7.95
C SER A 45 -11.53 -6.46 -9.24
N LEU A 46 -10.34 -5.86 -9.34
CA LEU A 46 -9.49 -6.11 -10.50
C LEU A 46 -8.98 -7.56 -10.47
N PRO A 47 -9.25 -8.35 -11.53
CA PRO A 47 -8.83 -9.73 -11.57
C PRO A 47 -7.30 -9.80 -11.51
N ARG A 48 -6.80 -10.68 -10.66
CA ARG A 48 -5.39 -10.98 -10.59
C ARG A 48 -4.94 -11.68 -11.88
N LYS A 49 -3.79 -11.30 -12.42
CA LYS A 49 -3.18 -11.96 -13.56
C LYS A 49 -2.32 -13.12 -13.04
N GLY A 50 -2.87 -14.35 -13.02
CA GLY A 50 -2.17 -15.58 -12.62
C GLY A 50 -2.89 -16.37 -11.54
N ASP A 51 -2.83 -17.71 -11.62
CA ASP A 51 -3.53 -18.66 -10.75
C ASP A 51 -2.66 -19.26 -9.63
N GLY A 52 -1.37 -18.93 -9.57
CA GLY A 52 -0.43 -19.47 -8.58
C GLY A 52 -0.48 -18.76 -7.21
N PRO A 53 0.23 -19.26 -6.21
CA PRO A 53 0.35 -18.59 -4.92
C PRO A 53 1.07 -17.25 -5.03
N LEU A 54 0.80 -16.33 -4.08
CA LEU A 54 1.37 -14.99 -4.03
C LEU A 54 2.77 -14.99 -3.45
N HIS A 55 3.65 -14.22 -4.07
CA HIS A 55 4.92 -13.80 -3.49
C HIS A 55 4.80 -12.34 -3.08
N LEU A 56 4.39 -12.09 -1.86
CA LEU A 56 3.92 -10.79 -1.39
C LEU A 56 5.03 -9.99 -0.70
N VAL A 57 5.18 -8.75 -1.12
CA VAL A 57 5.99 -7.74 -0.41
C VAL A 57 5.06 -6.64 0.07
N ILE A 58 5.04 -6.37 1.38
CA ILE A 58 4.24 -5.27 1.96
C ILE A 58 5.18 -4.17 2.46
N ASP A 59 4.83 -2.94 2.10
CA ASP A 59 5.49 -1.75 2.62
C ASP A 59 4.51 -0.58 2.66
N SER A 60 4.91 0.53 3.28
CA SER A 60 4.08 1.71 3.43
C SER A 60 4.80 3.00 3.05
N THR A 61 4.05 3.92 2.47
CA THR A 61 4.57 5.23 2.08
C THR A 61 3.64 6.36 2.48
N GLY A 62 4.21 7.56 2.71
CA GLY A 62 3.42 8.74 3.02
C GLY A 62 2.85 9.41 1.76
N LEU A 63 1.58 9.80 1.80
CA LEU A 63 0.92 10.65 0.83
C LEU A 63 0.49 11.95 1.49
N LYS A 64 0.74 13.09 0.84
CA LYS A 64 0.28 14.40 1.30
C LYS A 64 -1.20 14.58 1.00
N VAL A 65 -1.96 15.12 1.94
CA VAL A 65 -3.33 15.55 1.68
C VAL A 65 -3.32 17.00 1.19
N VAL A 66 -3.90 17.24 0.02
CA VAL A 66 -4.10 18.61 -0.51
C VAL A 66 -5.40 19.16 0.06
N GLY A 67 -5.33 20.32 0.71
CA GLY A 67 -6.52 20.97 1.25
C GLY A 67 -6.25 22.41 1.69
N GLY A 68 -7.29 23.20 1.87
CA GLY A 68 -7.25 24.63 2.20
C GLY A 68 -6.50 25.02 3.49
N GLY A 69 -6.03 24.04 4.25
CA GLY A 69 -5.24 24.28 5.45
C GLY A 69 -3.81 24.77 5.19
N GLN A 70 -3.21 24.42 4.04
CA GLN A 70 -1.82 24.81 3.74
C GLN A 70 -1.73 26.29 3.36
N TRP A 71 -2.61 26.76 2.50
CA TRP A 71 -2.66 28.17 2.11
C TRP A 71 -3.03 29.10 3.28
N ASN A 72 -4.00 28.69 4.11
CA ASN A 72 -4.36 29.44 5.31
C ASN A 72 -3.27 29.40 6.39
N ALA A 73 -2.54 28.29 6.54
CA ALA A 73 -1.41 28.19 7.47
C ALA A 73 -0.25 29.10 7.04
N ASP A 74 0.05 29.11 5.74
CA ASP A 74 1.13 29.95 5.18
C ASP A 74 0.76 31.45 5.25
N LYS A 75 -0.56 31.79 5.11
CA LYS A 75 -1.04 33.17 5.17
C LYS A 75 -1.21 33.73 6.60
N HIS A 76 -1.55 32.88 7.56
CA HIS A 76 -1.86 33.31 8.93
C HIS A 76 -0.81 32.85 9.97
N GLY A 77 0.34 32.33 9.55
CA GLY A 77 1.43 31.93 10.45
C GLY A 77 1.10 30.83 11.45
N ASP A 78 0.00 30.08 11.21
CA ASP A 78 -0.49 29.05 12.14
C ASP A 78 0.30 27.75 11.94
N SER A 79 1.50 27.70 12.52
CA SER A 79 2.40 26.53 12.50
C SER A 79 1.79 25.26 13.12
N LYS A 80 0.63 25.37 13.79
CA LYS A 80 -0.06 24.24 14.46
C LYS A 80 -0.92 23.42 13.52
N LYS A 81 -1.28 23.88 12.32
CA LYS A 81 -1.96 23.05 11.31
C LYS A 81 -0.95 22.17 10.58
N ARG A 82 -0.48 21.13 11.26
CA ARG A 82 0.41 20.10 10.69
C ARG A 82 -0.14 19.63 9.36
N ARG A 83 0.72 19.62 8.33
CA ARG A 83 0.46 18.98 7.03
C ARG A 83 -0.17 17.62 7.27
N GLN A 84 -1.39 17.42 6.79
CA GLN A 84 -2.06 16.15 6.95
C GLN A 84 -1.42 15.14 6.01
N TRP A 85 -0.84 14.11 6.58
CA TRP A 85 -0.30 12.97 5.85
C TRP A 85 -1.21 11.77 6.09
N ARG A 86 -1.37 10.99 5.06
CA ARG A 86 -1.93 9.64 5.13
C ARG A 86 -0.83 8.64 4.82
N LYS A 87 -0.97 7.44 5.34
CA LYS A 87 -0.06 6.34 5.11
C LYS A 87 -0.73 5.38 4.13
N LEU A 88 -0.14 5.17 2.97
CA LEU A 88 -0.57 4.18 1.99
C LEU A 88 0.25 2.92 2.20
N HIS A 89 -0.41 1.82 2.48
CA HIS A 89 0.17 0.50 2.55
C HIS A 89 -0.14 -0.22 1.25
N LEU A 90 0.87 -0.84 0.64
CA LEU A 90 0.75 -1.59 -0.60
C LEU A 90 1.29 -2.99 -0.40
N GLY A 91 0.49 -3.99 -0.77
CA GLY A 91 0.95 -5.35 -1.00
C GLY A 91 1.20 -5.55 -2.49
N ILE A 92 2.44 -5.89 -2.84
CA ILE A 92 2.93 -5.98 -4.20
C ILE A 92 3.43 -7.40 -4.43
N ASP A 93 2.99 -8.03 -5.50
CA ASP A 93 3.51 -9.33 -5.95
C ASP A 93 4.87 -9.16 -6.62
N LEU A 94 5.68 -10.22 -6.69
CA LEU A 94 7.01 -10.20 -7.34
C LEU A 94 6.95 -9.80 -8.82
N GLY A 95 5.79 -9.94 -9.48
CA GLY A 95 5.52 -9.40 -10.81
C GLY A 95 5.39 -7.87 -10.86
N GLY A 96 5.42 -7.18 -9.72
CA GLY A 96 5.27 -5.73 -9.61
C GLY A 96 3.83 -5.26 -9.65
N PHE A 97 2.85 -6.14 -9.52
CA PHE A 97 1.43 -5.81 -9.47
C PHE A 97 1.00 -5.50 -8.03
N ILE A 98 0.27 -4.42 -7.84
CA ILE A 98 -0.39 -4.13 -6.56
C ILE A 98 -1.59 -5.07 -6.44
N VAL A 99 -1.56 -5.96 -5.44
CA VAL A 99 -2.62 -6.95 -5.19
C VAL A 99 -3.55 -6.55 -4.05
N VAL A 100 -3.07 -5.70 -3.15
CA VAL A 100 -3.85 -5.17 -2.03
C VAL A 100 -3.32 -3.82 -1.60
N SER A 101 -4.22 -2.93 -1.17
CA SER A 101 -3.86 -1.61 -0.66
C SER A 101 -4.74 -1.18 0.51
N ALA A 102 -4.22 -0.31 1.37
CA ALA A 102 -4.98 0.38 2.40
C ALA A 102 -4.42 1.78 2.65
N LEU A 103 -5.31 2.75 2.74
CA LEU A 103 -4.96 4.11 3.14
C LEU A 103 -5.36 4.33 4.60
N THR A 104 -4.41 4.72 5.45
CA THR A 104 -4.64 4.85 6.88
C THR A 104 -4.21 6.21 7.42
N ALA A 105 -4.56 6.50 8.66
CA ALA A 105 -3.98 7.61 9.39
C ALA A 105 -2.47 7.36 9.61
N ARG A 106 -1.71 8.45 9.74
CA ARG A 106 -0.25 8.37 9.98
C ARG A 106 0.12 7.56 11.23
N SER A 107 -0.71 7.63 12.27
CA SER A 107 -0.49 6.98 13.56
C SER A 107 -0.86 5.50 13.57
N GLN A 108 -1.47 4.97 12.52
CA GLN A 108 -1.90 3.57 12.45
C GLN A 108 -0.69 2.62 12.50
N ASP A 109 -0.77 1.62 13.36
CA ASP A 109 0.26 0.59 13.47
C ASP A 109 0.31 -0.30 12.21
N GLY A 110 1.52 -0.53 11.69
CA GLY A 110 1.74 -1.32 10.49
C GLY A 110 1.29 -2.78 10.67
N GLY A 111 1.49 -3.35 11.87
CA GLY A 111 1.09 -4.72 12.17
C GLY A 111 -0.42 -4.94 12.03
N CYS A 112 -1.23 -4.03 12.59
CA CYS A 112 -2.69 -4.11 12.47
C CYS A 112 -3.14 -4.01 11.01
N VAL A 113 -2.54 -3.10 10.23
CA VAL A 113 -2.86 -2.95 8.80
C VAL A 113 -2.40 -4.18 8.01
N GLY A 114 -1.26 -4.77 8.37
CA GLY A 114 -0.78 -6.01 7.77
C GLY A 114 -1.78 -7.15 7.89
N VAL A 115 -2.38 -7.34 9.06
CA VAL A 115 -3.44 -8.33 9.30
C VAL A 115 -4.66 -8.05 8.41
N GLU A 116 -5.10 -6.80 8.33
CA GLU A 116 -6.21 -6.40 7.48
C GLU A 116 -5.94 -6.67 5.99
N LEU A 117 -4.73 -6.34 5.52
CA LEU A 117 -4.34 -6.59 4.13
C LEU A 117 -4.28 -8.07 3.80
N LEU A 118 -3.72 -8.90 4.69
CA LEU A 118 -3.66 -10.34 4.52
C LEU A 118 -5.05 -10.97 4.42
N GLY A 119 -6.00 -10.52 5.27
CA GLY A 119 -7.39 -11.00 5.23
C GLY A 119 -8.17 -10.62 3.97
N ARG A 120 -7.65 -9.71 3.13
CA ARG A 120 -8.26 -9.31 1.85
C ARG A 120 -7.68 -10.05 0.64
N LEU A 121 -6.67 -10.89 0.84
CA LEU A 121 -6.05 -11.62 -0.26
C LEU A 121 -6.98 -12.71 -0.77
N GLY A 122 -7.13 -12.79 -2.08
CA GLY A 122 -7.94 -13.82 -2.76
C GLY A 122 -7.16 -15.07 -3.16
N ALA A 123 -5.90 -15.23 -2.69
CA ALA A 123 -5.05 -16.36 -3.05
C ALA A 123 -4.03 -16.66 -1.93
N PRO A 124 -3.57 -17.93 -1.81
CA PRO A 124 -2.59 -18.30 -0.80
C PRO A 124 -1.24 -17.62 -1.03
N VAL A 125 -0.49 -17.42 0.05
CA VAL A 125 0.82 -16.76 0.05
C VAL A 125 1.94 -17.79 0.17
N ALA A 126 2.84 -17.83 -0.80
CA ALA A 126 4.03 -18.69 -0.78
C ALA A 126 5.28 -17.99 -0.25
N SER A 127 5.36 -16.67 -0.36
CA SER A 127 6.41 -15.91 0.32
C SER A 127 5.91 -14.54 0.79
N PHE A 128 6.41 -14.12 1.93
CA PHE A 128 6.06 -12.85 2.55
C PHE A 128 7.29 -12.06 2.96
N ARG A 129 7.38 -10.81 2.51
CA ARG A 129 8.44 -9.87 2.85
C ARG A 129 7.84 -8.57 3.34
N ALA A 130 8.37 -8.04 4.45
CA ALA A 130 7.94 -6.75 5.00
C ALA A 130 9.05 -6.13 5.85
N ASP A 131 8.87 -4.88 6.26
CA ASP A 131 9.77 -4.24 7.21
C ASP A 131 9.51 -4.70 8.67
N GLY A 132 10.38 -4.30 9.59
CA GLY A 132 10.26 -4.66 11.01
C GLY A 132 9.04 -4.08 11.73
N ALA A 133 8.28 -3.18 11.11
CA ALA A 133 7.01 -2.71 11.67
C ALA A 133 5.94 -3.82 11.67
N TYR A 134 6.08 -4.78 10.76
CA TYR A 134 5.20 -5.95 10.64
C TYR A 134 5.66 -7.15 11.50
N ASP A 135 6.78 -7.04 12.24
CA ASP A 135 7.26 -8.09 13.17
C ASP A 135 6.36 -8.15 14.42
N THR A 136 5.15 -8.65 14.25
CA THR A 136 4.14 -8.80 15.31
C THR A 136 3.50 -10.18 15.28
N ARG A 137 3.15 -10.72 16.45
CA ARG A 137 2.49 -12.03 16.56
C ARG A 137 1.20 -12.11 15.75
N ALA A 138 0.44 -11.02 15.67
CA ALA A 138 -0.80 -10.94 14.90
C ALA A 138 -0.56 -11.12 13.38
N VAL A 139 0.51 -10.55 12.84
CA VAL A 139 0.87 -10.73 11.41
C VAL A 139 1.26 -12.17 11.13
N TYR A 140 2.06 -12.81 11.98
CA TYR A 140 2.42 -14.22 11.80
C TYR A 140 1.20 -15.14 11.92
N ALA A 141 0.28 -14.88 12.86
CA ALA A 141 -0.98 -15.62 12.95
C ALA A 141 -1.85 -15.46 11.69
N ALA A 142 -1.96 -14.23 11.17
CA ALA A 142 -2.69 -13.99 9.91
C ALA A 142 -2.02 -14.66 8.70
N LEU A 143 -0.69 -14.80 8.71
CA LEU A 143 0.03 -15.55 7.66
C LEU A 143 -0.26 -17.05 7.75
N ASP A 144 -0.46 -17.61 8.94
CA ASP A 144 -0.87 -19.02 9.09
C ASP A 144 -2.22 -19.31 8.42
N GLU A 145 -3.14 -18.33 8.39
CA GLU A 145 -4.47 -18.47 7.77
C GLU A 145 -4.45 -18.41 6.24
N VAL A 146 -3.49 -17.64 5.66
CA VAL A 146 -3.44 -17.37 4.21
C VAL A 146 -2.28 -18.08 3.52
N ARG A 147 -1.47 -18.86 4.23
CA ARG A 147 -0.29 -19.51 3.65
C ARG A 147 -0.65 -20.59 2.63
N ALA A 148 0.20 -20.75 1.63
CA ALA A 148 0.30 -21.99 0.84
C ALA A 148 0.83 -23.13 1.71
N GLU A 149 0.95 -24.36 1.17
CA GLU A 149 1.54 -25.51 1.91
C GLU A 149 2.86 -25.15 2.60
N GLN A 150 3.73 -24.44 1.88
CA GLN A 150 4.96 -23.87 2.40
C GLN A 150 4.97 -22.38 2.17
N ILE A 151 5.30 -21.61 3.19
CA ILE A 151 5.48 -20.17 3.11
C ILE A 151 6.91 -19.82 3.56
N ASP A 152 7.55 -18.93 2.81
CA ASP A 152 8.85 -18.37 3.15
C ASP A 152 8.67 -16.92 3.65
N ILE A 153 9.04 -16.66 4.92
CA ILE A 153 8.82 -15.38 5.58
C ILE A 153 10.15 -14.71 5.91
N ALA A 154 10.33 -13.47 5.44
CA ALA A 154 11.46 -12.64 5.83
C ALA A 154 10.99 -11.25 6.28
N ILE A 155 10.70 -11.16 7.56
CA ILE A 155 10.45 -9.91 8.29
C ILE A 155 11.64 -9.69 9.23
N PRO A 156 12.40 -8.59 9.10
CA PRO A 156 13.50 -8.31 10.02
C PRO A 156 12.99 -8.15 11.45
N PRO A 157 13.36 -9.00 12.41
CA PRO A 157 12.95 -8.84 13.80
C PRO A 157 13.40 -7.47 14.32
N ARG A 158 12.59 -6.84 15.19
CA ARG A 158 12.94 -5.57 15.82
C ARG A 158 14.28 -5.69 16.58
N ARG A 159 15.01 -4.59 16.75
CA ARG A 159 16.29 -4.61 17.47
C ARG A 159 16.18 -5.10 18.92
N THR A 160 15.03 -4.86 19.53
CA THR A 160 14.69 -5.28 20.90
C THR A 160 13.96 -6.63 20.96
N ALA A 161 13.88 -7.33 19.82
CA ALA A 161 13.21 -8.62 19.77
C ALA A 161 14.00 -9.68 20.54
N SER A 162 13.31 -10.45 21.37
CA SER A 162 13.86 -11.59 22.08
C SER A 162 13.06 -12.85 21.76
N SER A 163 13.67 -14.00 21.94
CA SER A 163 13.05 -15.32 21.70
C SER A 163 12.25 -15.82 22.93
N SER A 164 11.74 -14.92 23.76
CA SER A 164 11.23 -15.21 25.09
C SER A 164 9.92 -16.01 25.17
N ARG A 165 9.25 -16.29 24.05
CA ARG A 165 8.00 -17.07 24.04
C ARG A 165 7.95 -18.01 22.85
N PRO A 166 8.12 -19.33 23.06
CA PRO A 166 7.95 -20.31 21.99
C PRO A 166 6.57 -20.16 21.33
N GLY A 167 6.54 -20.33 20.00
CA GLY A 167 5.33 -20.27 19.19
C GLY A 167 5.27 -21.39 18.17
N GLY A 168 4.05 -21.69 17.68
CA GLY A 168 3.80 -22.64 16.61
C GLY A 168 3.75 -21.97 15.23
N GLY A 169 3.48 -22.77 14.20
CA GLY A 169 3.21 -22.25 12.83
C GLY A 169 4.34 -21.40 12.27
N THR A 170 3.95 -20.34 11.58
CA THR A 170 4.86 -19.37 10.95
C THR A 170 5.75 -18.62 11.97
N TRP A 171 5.34 -18.53 13.24
CA TRP A 171 6.14 -17.90 14.31
C TRP A 171 7.51 -18.56 14.51
N ARG A 172 7.63 -19.86 14.25
CA ARG A 172 8.90 -20.58 14.29
C ARG A 172 9.95 -20.03 13.32
N GLN A 173 9.51 -19.49 12.16
CA GLN A 173 10.43 -18.86 11.22
C GLN A 173 11.03 -17.56 11.77
N ARG A 174 10.26 -16.81 12.56
CA ARG A 174 10.78 -15.65 13.29
C ARG A 174 11.84 -16.04 14.33
N GLU A 175 11.60 -17.10 15.06
CA GLU A 175 12.55 -17.58 16.06
C GLU A 175 13.83 -18.08 15.39
N ALA A 176 13.71 -18.83 14.29
CA ALA A 176 14.86 -19.24 13.47
C ALA A 176 15.61 -18.02 12.91
N ALA A 177 14.91 -16.97 12.49
CA ALA A 177 15.53 -15.73 12.04
C ALA A 177 16.33 -15.03 13.14
N LEU A 178 15.83 -14.99 14.38
CA LEU A 178 16.56 -14.44 15.53
C LEU A 178 17.85 -15.22 15.79
N LEU A 179 17.77 -16.55 15.88
CA LEU A 179 18.95 -17.41 16.08
C LEU A 179 19.97 -17.22 14.96
N ARG A 180 19.51 -17.16 13.72
CA ARG A 180 20.40 -16.94 12.58
C ARG A 180 21.04 -15.56 12.58
N ILE A 181 20.30 -14.52 13.03
CA ILE A 181 20.86 -13.16 13.17
C ILE A 181 21.94 -13.12 14.26
N ASP A 182 21.75 -13.86 15.36
CA ASP A 182 22.74 -13.95 16.44
C ASP A 182 24.03 -14.66 15.96
N ASP A 183 23.91 -15.65 15.07
CA ASP A 183 25.02 -16.41 14.50
C ASP A 183 25.80 -15.60 13.43
N VAL A 184 25.12 -15.11 12.40
CA VAL A 184 25.79 -14.49 11.22
C VAL A 184 25.67 -12.98 11.13
N GLY A 185 24.91 -12.37 12.01
CA GLY A 185 24.61 -10.93 12.01
C GLY A 185 23.49 -10.55 11.02
N ARG A 186 22.84 -9.39 11.30
CA ARG A 186 21.67 -8.90 10.54
C ARG A 186 21.94 -8.66 9.06
N ARG A 187 23.15 -8.20 8.72
CA ARG A 187 23.51 -7.92 7.31
C ARG A 187 23.55 -9.19 6.47
N GLN A 188 24.17 -10.24 7.01
CA GLN A 188 24.28 -11.53 6.32
C GLN A 188 22.93 -12.20 6.26
N TRP A 189 22.17 -12.25 7.36
CA TRP A 189 20.82 -12.78 7.38
C TRP A 189 19.90 -12.13 6.32
N ARG A 190 19.95 -10.80 6.15
CA ARG A 190 19.15 -10.10 5.12
C ARG A 190 19.48 -10.57 3.70
N LYS A 191 20.74 -10.91 3.43
CA LYS A 191 21.15 -11.45 2.13
C LYS A 191 20.63 -12.88 1.93
N GLU A 192 20.73 -13.70 2.95
CA GLU A 192 20.34 -15.12 2.92
C GLU A 192 18.81 -15.28 2.85
N SER A 193 18.07 -14.53 3.64
CA SER A 193 16.60 -14.61 3.71
C SER A 193 15.85 -13.95 2.56
N GLY A 194 16.56 -13.25 1.67
CA GLY A 194 15.89 -12.48 0.61
C GLY A 194 15.10 -11.27 1.11
N ALA A 195 15.33 -10.81 2.35
CA ALA A 195 14.69 -9.60 2.88
C ALA A 195 15.02 -8.35 2.05
N ASN A 196 16.09 -8.36 1.26
CA ASN A 196 16.44 -7.31 0.31
C ASN A 196 15.42 -7.15 -0.86
N GLN A 197 14.56 -8.14 -1.09
CA GLN A 197 13.49 -8.04 -2.08
C GLN A 197 12.45 -6.96 -1.74
N GLN A 198 12.50 -6.42 -0.52
CA GLN A 198 11.71 -5.26 -0.11
C GLN A 198 11.92 -4.04 -1.05
N ALA A 199 13.09 -3.91 -1.68
CA ALA A 199 13.34 -2.92 -2.72
C ALA A 199 12.33 -2.96 -3.89
N ARG A 200 11.69 -4.11 -4.15
CA ARG A 200 10.62 -4.23 -5.16
C ARG A 200 9.35 -3.47 -4.75
N ALA A 201 9.01 -3.45 -3.45
CA ALA A 201 7.91 -2.64 -2.95
C ALA A 201 8.23 -1.15 -3.08
N GLU A 202 9.46 -0.74 -2.79
CA GLU A 202 9.93 0.63 -2.97
C GLU A 202 9.77 1.07 -4.44
N ASN A 203 10.18 0.24 -5.40
CA ASN A 203 9.98 0.50 -6.82
C ASN A 203 8.49 0.61 -7.19
N GLY A 204 7.63 -0.26 -6.65
CA GLY A 204 6.18 -0.18 -6.84
C GLY A 204 5.60 1.12 -6.30
N MET A 205 6.05 1.57 -5.15
CA MET A 205 5.66 2.84 -4.55
C MET A 205 6.15 4.06 -5.33
N VAL A 206 7.36 3.99 -5.87
CA VAL A 206 7.90 5.04 -6.76
C VAL A 206 7.03 5.13 -8.02
N ARG A 207 6.74 4.00 -8.67
CA ARG A 207 5.84 3.93 -9.85
C ARG A 207 4.46 4.48 -9.53
N PHE A 208 3.85 4.07 -8.41
CA PHE A 208 2.57 4.60 -7.95
C PHE A 208 2.61 6.14 -7.86
N LYS A 209 3.62 6.69 -7.18
CA LYS A 209 3.77 8.14 -7.03
C LYS A 209 4.06 8.87 -8.33
N GLN A 210 4.79 8.27 -9.26
CA GLN A 210 5.04 8.84 -10.58
C GLN A 210 3.78 8.89 -11.44
N ILE A 211 2.97 7.83 -11.39
CA ILE A 211 1.77 7.69 -12.24
C ILE A 211 0.58 8.45 -11.63
N LEU A 212 0.30 8.26 -10.33
CA LEU A 212 -0.89 8.81 -9.67
C LEU A 212 -0.60 10.07 -8.85
N GLY A 213 0.67 10.32 -8.55
CA GLY A 213 1.11 11.45 -7.75
C GLY A 213 1.29 11.10 -6.27
N ALA A 214 2.07 11.93 -5.57
CA ALA A 214 2.34 11.79 -4.14
C ALA A 214 1.34 12.57 -3.25
N ARG A 215 0.22 13.00 -3.82
CA ARG A 215 -0.74 13.89 -3.16
C ARG A 215 -2.18 13.42 -3.37
N LEU A 216 -2.93 13.32 -2.26
CA LEU A 216 -4.38 13.07 -2.28
C LEU A 216 -5.12 14.38 -2.45
N ARG A 217 -5.94 14.49 -3.48
CA ARG A 217 -6.67 15.71 -3.86
C ARG A 217 -8.12 15.70 -3.40
N SER A 218 -8.67 14.54 -3.08
CA SER A 218 -10.04 14.40 -2.60
C SER A 218 -10.21 15.04 -1.22
N ARG A 219 -11.32 15.77 -1.04
CA ARG A 219 -11.63 16.47 0.22
C ARG A 219 -12.23 15.53 1.27
N SER A 220 -13.07 14.57 0.86
CA SER A 220 -13.67 13.57 1.74
C SER A 220 -12.72 12.40 2.01
N GLU A 221 -12.87 11.75 3.15
CA GLU A 221 -12.08 10.55 3.50
C GLU A 221 -12.35 9.40 2.53
N GLU A 222 -13.63 9.15 2.21
CA GLU A 222 -14.03 8.15 1.23
C GLU A 222 -13.42 8.41 -0.16
N GLY A 223 -13.37 9.68 -0.57
CA GLY A 223 -12.74 10.07 -1.83
C GLY A 223 -11.23 9.82 -1.82
N ARG A 224 -10.56 10.00 -0.68
CA ARG A 224 -9.12 9.71 -0.51
C ARG A 224 -8.83 8.22 -0.58
N GLN A 225 -9.69 7.40 0.07
CA GLN A 225 -9.59 5.93 0.02
C GLN A 225 -9.68 5.39 -1.41
N ARG A 226 -10.49 6.03 -2.26
CA ARG A 226 -10.63 5.64 -3.68
C ARG A 226 -9.58 6.24 -4.59
N GLU A 227 -8.92 7.29 -4.16
CA GLU A 227 -7.83 7.93 -4.91
C GLU A 227 -6.51 7.17 -4.72
N ALA A 228 -6.35 6.49 -3.59
CA ALA A 228 -5.19 5.68 -3.23
C ALA A 228 -5.38 4.22 -3.58
#